data_ab9dcb07f8ec9d372bf6bcb0d27e47c6
#
_entry.id   ab9dcb07f8ec9d372bf6bcb0d27e47c6
#
_cell.length_a   1.000
_cell.length_b   1.000
_cell.length_c   1.000
_cell.angle_alpha   90.00
_cell.angle_beta   90.00
_cell.angle_gamma   90.00
#
_symmetry.space_group_name_H-M   'P 1'
#
loop_
_entity.id
_entity.type
_entity.pdbx_description
1 polymer ?
#
loop_
_entity_poly.entity_id
_entity_poly.type
_entity_poly.pdbx_seq_one_letter_code
_entity_poly.pdbx_strand_id
1 'polypeptide(L)'
;MTKECTKSKKWYTASRDRVFKAVFVNDEYKELFECILKETLKETICITKFHITELTVKTVNERVKMLDVLIEIDKDKYILCEVNSSFSYITKERNLVFLETYSSQIIKRGNDYTKTDKIILINYNFIENLGGPILRHFTYRDEDGICYSDKRMIINVNMDKLLKNYYNGIGKEEYKHLAMLDMDKENLFKLSKTDKLAKKYYDKLMELNTNQEFVQLLSNDEEYEMYVKSEISEAREDARKEGVKEGINIGVERGLLQGITKGSKESKQEIAKAMLKEKMDINLIAKVTKLSIEEIEKLRS
;
A
#
# COMPACT_ATOMS: atom_id res chain seq x y z
N MET A 1 26.93 -33.61 23.76
CA MET A 1 26.43 -32.33 24.27
C MET A 1 25.95 -31.53 23.09
N THR A 2 24.69 -31.72 22.75
CA THR A 2 23.98 -30.95 21.69
C THR A 2 23.70 -29.55 22.23
N LYS A 3 24.30 -28.52 21.61
CA LYS A 3 23.93 -27.13 21.84
C LYS A 3 22.49 -26.96 21.30
N GLU A 4 21.53 -26.99 22.19
CA GLU A 4 20.21 -26.42 21.87
C GLU A 4 20.40 -24.95 21.56
N CYS A 5 20.26 -24.63 20.29
CA CYS A 5 20.14 -23.25 19.81
C CYS A 5 18.79 -22.74 20.32
N THR A 6 18.79 -22.11 21.50
CA THR A 6 17.62 -21.41 22.01
C THR A 6 17.33 -20.26 21.05
N LYS A 7 16.49 -20.50 20.02
CA LYS A 7 15.86 -19.43 19.25
C LYS A 7 15.21 -18.49 20.27
N SER A 8 15.68 -17.25 20.36
CA SER A 8 15.05 -16.25 21.20
C SER A 8 13.56 -16.23 20.87
N LYS A 9 12.72 -16.46 21.88
CA LYS A 9 11.28 -16.54 21.70
C LYS A 9 10.81 -15.24 21.05
N LYS A 10 10.22 -15.30 19.88
CA LYS A 10 9.75 -14.15 19.10
C LYS A 10 8.78 -13.32 19.95
N TRP A 11 8.89 -11.99 19.88
CA TRP A 11 8.03 -11.05 20.57
C TRP A 11 7.04 -10.45 19.60
N TYR A 12 5.76 -10.78 19.76
CA TYR A 12 4.65 -10.28 18.94
C TYR A 12 4.03 -9.05 19.59
N THR A 13 3.87 -8.01 18.83
CA THR A 13 3.31 -6.71 19.21
C THR A 13 2.00 -6.44 18.48
N ALA A 14 1.38 -5.28 18.74
CA ALA A 14 0.18 -4.84 18.01
C ALA A 14 0.44 -4.47 16.53
N SER A 15 1.67 -4.63 16.03
CA SER A 15 1.94 -4.63 14.58
C SER A 15 1.32 -5.84 13.85
N ARG A 16 0.81 -6.82 14.61
CA ARG A 16 0.04 -7.96 14.12
C ARG A 16 -1.45 -7.73 14.37
N ASP A 17 -2.26 -7.86 13.33
CA ASP A 17 -3.71 -7.68 13.39
C ASP A 17 -4.37 -8.44 14.55
N ARG A 18 -4.06 -9.74 14.73
CA ARG A 18 -4.62 -10.54 15.83
C ARG A 18 -4.25 -9.99 17.20
N VAL A 19 -3.02 -9.49 17.39
CA VAL A 19 -2.59 -8.88 18.65
C VAL A 19 -3.31 -7.57 18.85
N PHE A 20 -3.39 -6.72 17.81
CA PHE A 20 -4.10 -5.45 17.86
C PHE A 20 -5.55 -5.64 18.29
N LYS A 21 -6.27 -6.56 17.64
CA LYS A 21 -7.66 -6.90 18.00
C LYS A 21 -7.79 -7.45 19.42
N ALA A 22 -6.92 -8.39 19.81
CA ALA A 22 -6.96 -9.00 21.14
C ALA A 22 -6.73 -8.00 22.28
N VAL A 23 -6.06 -6.89 22.01
CA VAL A 23 -5.83 -5.82 22.98
C VAL A 23 -6.92 -4.76 22.89
N PHE A 24 -7.15 -4.19 21.70
CA PHE A 24 -7.88 -2.91 21.55
C PHE A 24 -9.38 -3.06 21.26
N VAL A 25 -9.87 -4.25 20.95
CA VAL A 25 -11.33 -4.52 20.89
C VAL A 25 -11.80 -5.00 22.27
N ASN A 26 -11.48 -4.22 23.30
CA ASN A 26 -11.79 -4.58 24.69
C ASN A 26 -11.87 -3.32 25.54
N ASP A 27 -12.97 -3.16 26.29
CA ASP A 27 -13.20 -2.02 27.18
C ASP A 27 -12.09 -1.88 28.25
N GLU A 28 -11.44 -2.97 28.59
CA GLU A 28 -10.34 -2.98 29.55
C GLU A 28 -9.17 -2.08 29.11
N TYR A 29 -8.88 -2.03 27.80
CA TYR A 29 -7.77 -1.25 27.22
C TYR A 29 -8.22 0.05 26.56
N LYS A 30 -9.47 0.44 26.77
CA LYS A 30 -10.09 1.63 26.18
C LYS A 30 -9.27 2.90 26.47
N GLU A 31 -8.87 3.13 27.73
CA GLU A 31 -8.08 4.32 28.13
C GLU A 31 -6.76 4.41 27.35
N LEU A 32 -6.05 3.28 27.18
CA LEU A 32 -4.83 3.23 26.39
C LEU A 32 -5.11 3.55 24.91
N PHE A 33 -6.19 3.02 24.38
CA PHE A 33 -6.54 3.27 22.97
C PHE A 33 -6.95 4.73 22.75
N GLU A 34 -7.65 5.35 23.70
CA GLU A 34 -7.96 6.78 23.70
C GLU A 34 -6.70 7.65 23.71
N CYS A 35 -5.66 7.25 24.46
CA CYS A 35 -4.35 7.91 24.42
C CYS A 35 -3.67 7.79 23.06
N ILE A 36 -3.68 6.60 22.45
CA ILE A 36 -3.12 6.36 21.11
C ILE A 36 -3.85 7.22 20.07
N LEU A 37 -5.17 7.24 20.11
CA LEU A 37 -5.99 8.05 19.22
C LEU A 37 -5.76 9.56 19.41
N LYS A 38 -5.63 10.02 20.67
CA LYS A 38 -5.29 11.40 20.99
C LYS A 38 -3.94 11.80 20.39
N GLU A 39 -2.92 10.93 20.49
CA GLU A 39 -1.60 11.19 19.92
C GLU A 39 -1.64 11.20 18.38
N THR A 40 -2.54 10.42 17.76
CA THR A 40 -2.72 10.36 16.32
C THR A 40 -3.53 11.54 15.76
N LEU A 41 -4.64 11.89 16.43
CA LEU A 41 -5.61 12.89 15.97
C LEU A 41 -5.32 14.30 16.48
N LYS A 42 -4.46 14.41 17.51
CA LYS A 42 -4.14 15.66 18.22
C LYS A 42 -5.35 16.32 18.87
N GLU A 43 -6.37 15.53 19.20
CA GLU A 43 -7.57 15.95 19.93
C GLU A 43 -7.91 14.93 21.03
N THR A 44 -8.62 15.36 22.07
CA THR A 44 -9.07 14.44 23.12
C THR A 44 -10.18 13.55 22.58
N ILE A 45 -10.02 12.25 22.76
CA ILE A 45 -10.94 11.22 22.27
C ILE A 45 -11.59 10.53 23.47
N CYS A 46 -12.90 10.32 23.38
CA CYS A 46 -13.66 9.46 24.28
C CYS A 46 -14.39 8.40 23.43
N ILE A 47 -13.98 7.15 23.55
CA ILE A 47 -14.61 6.03 22.83
C ILE A 47 -15.97 5.76 23.51
N THR A 48 -17.04 5.79 22.75
CA THR A 48 -18.39 5.48 23.25
C THR A 48 -18.75 4.02 23.03
N LYS A 49 -18.26 3.42 21.91
CA LYS A 49 -18.58 2.04 21.57
C LYS A 49 -17.53 1.42 20.65
N PHE A 50 -17.24 0.14 20.90
CA PHE A 50 -16.56 -0.73 19.93
C PHE A 50 -17.61 -1.47 19.09
N HIS A 51 -17.40 -1.49 17.79
CA HIS A 51 -18.25 -2.26 16.87
C HIS A 51 -17.48 -3.49 16.39
N ILE A 52 -18.13 -4.65 16.41
CA ILE A 52 -17.60 -5.87 15.80
C ILE A 52 -17.73 -5.72 14.29
N THR A 53 -16.62 -5.77 13.58
CA THR A 53 -16.53 -5.44 12.15
C THR A 53 -16.69 -6.66 11.23
N GLU A 54 -17.59 -7.58 11.56
CA GLU A 54 -18.06 -8.53 10.57
C GLU A 54 -19.02 -7.81 9.62
N LEU A 55 -18.49 -7.35 8.49
CA LEU A 55 -19.34 -6.90 7.38
C LEU A 55 -20.15 -8.10 6.90
N THR A 56 -21.43 -8.09 7.16
CA THR A 56 -22.37 -9.08 6.62
C THR A 56 -22.31 -9.02 5.09
N VAL A 57 -21.73 -10.07 4.51
CA VAL A 57 -21.73 -10.27 3.06
C VAL A 57 -23.17 -10.48 2.62
N LYS A 58 -23.73 -9.55 1.85
CA LYS A 58 -25.12 -9.63 1.38
C LYS A 58 -25.30 -10.59 0.20
N THR A 59 -24.21 -10.95 -0.49
CA THR A 59 -24.24 -11.88 -1.62
C THR A 59 -23.02 -12.81 -1.60
N VAL A 60 -23.19 -14.01 -2.18
CA VAL A 60 -22.13 -15.06 -2.27
C VAL A 60 -20.89 -14.59 -3.04
N ASN A 61 -21.01 -13.54 -3.86
CA ASN A 61 -19.93 -13.01 -4.70
C ASN A 61 -19.21 -11.79 -4.09
N GLU A 62 -19.63 -11.29 -2.93
CA GLU A 62 -18.94 -10.20 -2.25
C GLU A 62 -17.76 -10.76 -1.44
N ARG A 63 -16.57 -10.20 -1.66
CA ARG A 63 -15.41 -10.50 -0.80
C ARG A 63 -15.71 -10.01 0.61
N VAL A 64 -15.51 -10.87 1.60
CA VAL A 64 -15.58 -10.48 3.02
C VAL A 64 -14.54 -9.39 3.25
N LYS A 65 -15.00 -8.18 3.54
CA LYS A 65 -14.16 -7.04 3.89
C LYS A 65 -14.11 -6.99 5.42
N MET A 66 -13.01 -7.39 6.00
CA MET A 66 -12.78 -7.30 7.44
C MET A 66 -11.90 -6.07 7.69
N LEU A 67 -12.40 -5.15 8.50
CA LEU A 67 -11.60 -4.10 9.12
C LEU A 67 -11.03 -4.61 10.43
N ASP A 68 -9.91 -4.02 10.85
CA ASP A 68 -9.33 -4.44 12.13
C ASP A 68 -10.18 -3.96 13.30
N VAL A 69 -10.50 -2.67 13.37
CA VAL A 69 -11.36 -2.13 14.43
C VAL A 69 -12.20 -0.96 13.92
N LEU A 70 -13.49 -0.94 14.28
CA LEU A 70 -14.39 0.19 14.12
C LEU A 70 -14.80 0.72 15.49
N ILE A 71 -14.65 2.00 15.70
CA ILE A 71 -15.00 2.69 16.95
C ILE A 71 -15.94 3.86 16.70
N GLU A 72 -16.90 4.03 17.58
CA GLU A 72 -17.70 5.25 17.72
C GLU A 72 -17.12 6.08 18.85
N ILE A 73 -16.82 7.37 18.58
CA ILE A 73 -16.21 8.26 19.57
C ILE A 73 -17.16 9.35 20.05
N ASP A 74 -18.10 9.74 19.21
CA ASP A 74 -19.20 10.65 19.49
C ASP A 74 -20.42 10.17 18.68
N LYS A 75 -21.60 10.69 18.93
CA LYS A 75 -22.83 10.25 18.28
C LYS A 75 -22.80 10.24 16.76
N ASP A 76 -21.90 11.03 16.14
CA ASP A 76 -21.83 11.21 14.68
C ASP A 76 -20.37 11.13 14.17
N LYS A 77 -19.46 10.47 14.93
CA LYS A 77 -18.04 10.38 14.57
C LYS A 77 -17.51 8.96 14.75
N TYR A 78 -16.97 8.40 13.70
CA TYR A 78 -16.48 7.03 13.63
C TYR A 78 -15.02 7.00 13.24
N ILE A 79 -14.27 6.09 13.85
CA ILE A 79 -12.88 5.80 13.50
C ILE A 79 -12.77 4.34 13.07
N LEU A 80 -12.17 4.15 11.90
CA LEU A 80 -11.77 2.88 11.33
C LEU A 80 -10.26 2.75 11.53
N CYS A 81 -9.78 1.69 12.16
CA CYS A 81 -8.36 1.44 12.33
C CYS A 81 -7.94 0.21 11.54
N GLU A 82 -6.83 0.34 10.82
CA GLU A 82 -6.20 -0.71 10.03
C GLU A 82 -4.72 -0.86 10.41
N VAL A 83 -4.27 -2.09 10.55
CA VAL A 83 -2.88 -2.47 10.79
C VAL A 83 -2.28 -3.03 9.51
N ASN A 84 -1.25 -2.38 8.98
CA ASN A 84 -0.63 -2.77 7.72
C ASN A 84 0.83 -3.17 7.93
N SER A 85 1.17 -4.43 7.67
CA SER A 85 2.54 -4.96 7.65
C SER A 85 3.20 -4.87 6.27
N SER A 86 2.41 -4.59 5.22
CA SER A 86 2.89 -4.40 3.85
C SER A 86 2.11 -3.29 3.17
N PHE A 87 2.76 -2.56 2.26
CA PHE A 87 2.13 -1.49 1.50
C PHE A 87 2.23 -1.79 -0.01
N SER A 88 1.08 -1.78 -0.66
CA SER A 88 0.99 -1.90 -2.10
C SER A 88 0.02 -0.87 -2.67
N TYR A 89 0.00 -0.69 -3.98
CA TYR A 89 -1.02 0.10 -4.67
C TYR A 89 -2.44 -0.34 -4.26
N ILE A 90 -2.66 -1.65 -4.14
CA ILE A 90 -3.94 -2.24 -3.72
C ILE A 90 -4.38 -1.76 -2.33
N THR A 91 -3.44 -1.48 -1.43
CA THR A 91 -3.77 -0.98 -0.07
C THR A 91 -4.49 0.36 -0.13
N LYS A 92 -4.10 1.27 -1.04
CA LYS A 92 -4.76 2.57 -1.20
C LYS A 92 -6.20 2.42 -1.68
N GLU A 93 -6.40 1.62 -2.74
CA GLU A 93 -7.72 1.35 -3.31
C GLU A 93 -8.62 0.64 -2.29
N ARG A 94 -8.08 -0.34 -1.56
CA ARG A 94 -8.79 -1.02 -0.48
C ARG A 94 -9.27 -0.04 0.59
N ASN A 95 -8.43 0.90 1.00
CA ASN A 95 -8.75 1.89 2.01
C ASN A 95 -9.88 2.82 1.57
N LEU A 96 -9.89 3.25 0.30
CA LEU A 96 -11.00 4.03 -0.27
C LEU A 96 -12.29 3.22 -0.27
N VAL A 97 -12.25 1.97 -0.73
CA VAL A 97 -13.43 1.08 -0.72
C VAL A 97 -13.97 0.87 0.70
N PHE A 98 -13.11 0.74 1.71
CA PHE A 98 -13.55 0.65 3.10
C PHE A 98 -14.26 1.92 3.55
N LEU A 99 -13.63 3.08 3.33
CA LEU A 99 -14.19 4.37 3.69
C LEU A 99 -15.58 4.60 3.05
N GLU A 100 -15.72 4.29 1.76
CA GLU A 100 -16.98 4.43 1.02
C GLU A 100 -18.04 3.44 1.49
N THR A 101 -17.66 2.17 1.70
CA THR A 101 -18.58 1.12 2.17
C THR A 101 -19.18 1.49 3.53
N TYR A 102 -18.36 1.93 4.49
CA TYR A 102 -18.83 2.35 5.80
C TYR A 102 -19.65 3.64 5.71
N SER A 103 -19.24 4.58 4.87
CA SER A 103 -20.02 5.80 4.63
C SER A 103 -21.45 5.50 4.15
N SER A 104 -21.60 4.55 3.24
CA SER A 104 -22.90 4.14 2.71
C SER A 104 -23.79 3.41 3.72
N GLN A 105 -23.19 2.68 4.67
CA GLN A 105 -23.93 1.94 5.70
C GLN A 105 -24.44 2.85 6.83
N ILE A 106 -23.69 3.90 7.15
CA ILE A 106 -24.03 4.84 8.23
C ILE A 106 -25.12 5.82 7.77
N ILE A 107 -25.11 6.22 6.49
CA ILE A 107 -26.15 7.12 5.94
C ILE A 107 -27.47 6.34 5.79
N LYS A 108 -28.35 6.50 6.76
CA LYS A 108 -29.70 5.93 6.71
C LYS A 108 -30.59 6.71 5.75
N ARG A 109 -31.46 6.00 4.99
CA ARG A 109 -32.51 6.62 4.15
C ARG A 109 -33.36 7.60 4.97
N GLY A 110 -33.48 8.84 4.49
CA GLY A 110 -34.29 9.86 5.13
C GLY A 110 -33.55 10.76 6.13
N ASN A 111 -32.26 10.58 6.34
CA ASN A 111 -31.46 11.51 7.12
C ASN A 111 -31.19 12.80 6.33
N ASP A 112 -31.12 13.89 7.07
CA ASP A 112 -30.69 15.19 6.54
C ASP A 112 -29.19 15.11 6.16
N TYR A 113 -28.85 15.42 4.92
CA TYR A 113 -27.46 15.40 4.44
C TYR A 113 -26.54 16.37 5.19
N THR A 114 -27.10 17.38 5.88
CA THR A 114 -26.31 18.31 6.71
C THR A 114 -25.75 17.63 7.98
N LYS A 115 -26.33 16.49 8.39
CA LYS A 115 -25.96 15.69 9.57
C LYS A 115 -25.21 14.43 9.21
N THR A 116 -24.43 14.45 8.13
CA THR A 116 -23.60 13.28 7.78
C THR A 116 -22.49 13.06 8.80
N ASP A 117 -22.32 11.81 9.21
CA ASP A 117 -21.32 11.39 10.17
C ASP A 117 -19.89 11.65 9.65
N LYS A 118 -18.99 12.01 10.54
CA LYS A 118 -17.56 12.09 10.25
C LYS A 118 -16.94 10.70 10.37
N ILE A 119 -16.23 10.26 9.34
CA ILE A 119 -15.55 8.98 9.32
C ILE A 119 -14.06 9.21 9.05
N ILE A 120 -13.22 8.70 9.93
CA ILE A 120 -11.78 8.79 9.86
C ILE A 120 -11.22 7.36 9.73
N LEU A 121 -10.47 7.09 8.67
CA LEU A 121 -9.71 5.86 8.52
C LEU A 121 -8.27 6.11 8.95
N ILE A 122 -7.79 5.39 9.96
CA ILE A 122 -6.41 5.44 10.45
C ILE A 122 -5.68 4.17 10.03
N ASN A 123 -4.61 4.32 9.26
CA ASN A 123 -3.72 3.24 8.87
C ASN A 123 -2.45 3.29 9.72
N TYR A 124 -2.25 2.33 10.59
CA TYR A 124 -0.99 2.11 11.28
C TYR A 124 -0.07 1.26 10.40
N ASN A 125 0.91 1.90 9.76
CA ASN A 125 1.79 1.24 8.78
C ASN A 125 3.11 0.83 9.43
N PHE A 126 3.27 -0.47 9.66
CA PHE A 126 4.47 -1.11 10.22
C PHE A 126 5.39 -1.58 9.09
N ILE A 127 5.80 -0.65 8.24
CA ILE A 127 6.52 -0.92 7.00
C ILE A 127 7.85 -0.19 7.04
N GLU A 128 8.94 -0.94 6.93
CA GLU A 128 10.28 -0.39 6.92
C GLU A 128 10.50 0.54 5.71
N ASN A 129 11.15 1.67 5.97
CA ASN A 129 11.55 2.65 4.95
C ASN A 129 10.38 3.20 4.10
N LEU A 130 9.16 3.27 4.66
CA LEU A 130 7.99 3.81 3.97
C LEU A 130 8.19 5.26 3.49
N GLY A 131 9.09 6.02 4.11
CA GLY A 131 9.35 7.43 3.81
C GLY A 131 8.23 8.38 4.28
N GLY A 132 8.43 9.68 4.07
CA GLY A 132 7.43 10.71 4.41
C GLY A 132 7.40 11.12 5.89
N PRO A 133 6.38 11.90 6.32
CA PRO A 133 6.20 12.31 7.71
C PRO A 133 5.67 11.16 8.58
N ILE A 134 5.70 11.35 9.92
CA ILE A 134 5.10 10.39 10.89
C ILE A 134 3.60 10.29 10.66
N LEU A 135 2.92 11.43 10.55
CA LEU A 135 1.49 11.53 10.27
C LEU A 135 1.26 12.19 8.93
N ARG A 136 0.40 11.62 8.10
CA ARG A 136 -0.03 12.22 6.84
C ARG A 136 -1.55 12.14 6.74
N HIS A 137 -2.17 13.30 6.57
CA HIS A 137 -3.62 13.46 6.49
C HIS A 137 -4.04 13.65 5.03
N PHE A 138 -5.09 12.94 4.62
CA PHE A 138 -5.74 13.08 3.31
C PHE A 138 -7.19 13.46 3.53
N THR A 139 -7.61 14.55 2.87
CA THR A 139 -8.97 15.09 2.90
C THR A 139 -9.40 15.52 1.51
N TYR A 140 -10.69 15.75 1.30
CA TYR A 140 -11.21 16.29 0.04
C TYR A 140 -10.91 17.79 -0.05
N ARG A 141 -10.04 18.15 -0.99
CA ARG A 141 -9.64 19.54 -1.27
C ARG A 141 -9.53 19.74 -2.77
N ASP A 142 -9.74 20.99 -3.23
CA ASP A 142 -9.42 21.36 -4.59
C ASP A 142 -7.91 21.61 -4.79
N GLU A 143 -7.51 21.99 -6.00
CA GLU A 143 -6.14 22.28 -6.39
C GLU A 143 -5.51 23.46 -5.66
N ASP A 144 -6.32 24.40 -5.15
CA ASP A 144 -5.89 25.56 -4.36
C ASP A 144 -5.82 25.23 -2.85
N GLY A 145 -6.18 23.99 -2.47
CA GLY A 145 -6.18 23.50 -1.08
C GLY A 145 -7.41 23.89 -0.28
N ILE A 146 -8.46 24.41 -0.92
CA ILE A 146 -9.72 24.73 -0.26
C ILE A 146 -10.45 23.44 0.10
N CYS A 147 -10.84 23.32 1.36
CA CYS A 147 -11.50 22.12 1.86
C CYS A 147 -12.93 22.00 1.33
N TYR A 148 -13.21 20.97 0.52
CA TYR A 148 -14.56 20.63 0.09
C TYR A 148 -15.35 19.96 1.21
N SER A 149 -14.72 19.03 1.95
CA SER A 149 -15.32 18.35 3.08
C SER A 149 -14.27 17.76 4.01
N ASP A 150 -14.45 17.90 5.32
CA ASP A 150 -13.67 17.24 6.38
C ASP A 150 -14.37 15.99 6.95
N LYS A 151 -15.53 15.62 6.40
CA LYS A 151 -16.34 14.48 6.87
C LYS A 151 -15.72 13.13 6.55
N ARG A 152 -14.77 13.08 5.62
CA ARG A 152 -14.02 11.89 5.24
C ARG A 152 -12.54 12.20 5.29
N MET A 153 -11.80 11.41 6.06
CA MET A 153 -10.37 11.61 6.26
C MET A 153 -9.66 10.26 6.29
N ILE A 154 -8.47 10.20 5.68
CA ILE A 154 -7.55 9.09 5.84
C ILE A 154 -6.30 9.62 6.52
N ILE A 155 -5.84 8.93 7.56
CA ILE A 155 -4.60 9.24 8.26
C ILE A 155 -3.66 8.05 8.13
N ASN A 156 -2.49 8.28 7.54
CA ASN A 156 -1.43 7.30 7.49
C ASN A 156 -0.40 7.61 8.58
N VAL A 157 -0.18 6.64 9.45
CA VAL A 157 0.83 6.68 10.50
C VAL A 157 2.04 5.87 10.04
N ASN A 158 3.21 6.49 9.98
CA ASN A 158 4.47 5.83 9.66
C ASN A 158 5.13 5.35 10.96
N MET A 159 4.85 4.11 11.35
CA MET A 159 5.32 3.53 12.60
C MET A 159 6.83 3.31 12.64
N ASP A 160 7.45 2.94 11.51
CA ASP A 160 8.91 2.78 11.41
C ASP A 160 9.64 4.10 11.72
N LYS A 161 9.21 5.20 11.10
CA LYS A 161 9.79 6.52 11.37
C LYS A 161 9.51 7.00 12.79
N LEU A 162 8.30 6.75 13.28
CA LEU A 162 7.91 7.12 14.64
C LEU A 162 8.82 6.43 15.66
N LEU A 163 9.01 5.12 15.57
CA LEU A 163 9.86 4.35 16.47
C LEU A 163 11.33 4.76 16.40
N LYS A 164 11.88 4.94 15.19
CA LYS A 164 13.23 5.45 15.00
C LYS A 164 13.43 6.80 15.69
N ASN A 165 12.48 7.72 15.54
CA ASN A 165 12.52 9.01 16.22
C ASN A 165 12.39 8.85 17.74
N TYR A 166 11.45 8.04 18.21
CA TYR A 166 11.21 7.80 19.64
C TYR A 166 12.47 7.27 20.34
N TYR A 167 13.14 6.27 19.76
CA TYR A 167 14.38 5.72 20.31
C TYR A 167 15.54 6.72 20.29
N ASN A 168 15.55 7.64 19.34
CA ASN A 168 16.50 8.76 19.29
C ASN A 168 16.12 9.95 20.19
N GLY A 169 15.07 9.84 21.01
CA GLY A 169 14.64 10.88 21.94
C GLY A 169 13.73 11.94 21.36
N ILE A 170 13.35 11.82 20.07
CA ILE A 170 12.51 12.79 19.35
C ILE A 170 11.03 12.41 19.52
N GLY A 171 10.21 13.33 20.04
CA GLY A 171 8.76 13.16 20.18
C GLY A 171 8.35 12.14 21.25
N LYS A 172 9.19 11.84 22.23
CA LYS A 172 8.91 10.82 23.26
C LYS A 172 7.62 11.07 24.03
N GLU A 173 7.39 12.30 24.46
CA GLU A 173 6.16 12.65 25.19
C GLU A 173 4.95 12.76 24.24
N GLU A 174 5.18 13.18 23.00
CA GLU A 174 4.14 13.39 22.00
C GLU A 174 3.53 12.08 21.49
N TYR A 175 4.35 11.01 21.38
CA TYR A 175 3.98 9.73 20.78
C TYR A 175 4.27 8.53 21.70
N LYS A 176 4.19 8.74 23.01
CA LYS A 176 4.54 7.75 24.02
C LYS A 176 3.71 6.47 23.89
N HIS A 177 2.39 6.61 23.83
CA HIS A 177 1.48 5.45 23.76
C HIS A 177 1.39 4.88 22.35
N LEU A 178 1.46 5.74 21.34
CA LEU A 178 1.48 5.30 19.93
C LEU A 178 2.73 4.46 19.63
N ALA A 179 3.90 4.82 20.18
CA ALA A 179 5.13 4.04 20.04
C ALA A 179 5.02 2.63 20.66
N MET A 180 4.21 2.47 21.71
CA MET A 180 4.02 1.17 22.36
C MET A 180 3.45 0.10 21.43
N LEU A 181 2.74 0.47 20.36
CA LEU A 181 2.13 -0.48 19.42
C LEU A 181 3.14 -1.46 18.83
N ASP A 182 4.42 -1.05 18.67
CA ASP A 182 5.47 -1.94 18.13
C ASP A 182 6.80 -1.79 18.87
N MET A 183 6.75 -1.42 20.13
CA MET A 183 7.93 -1.32 20.99
C MET A 183 8.47 -2.72 21.32
N ASP A 184 9.79 -2.86 21.28
CA ASP A 184 10.44 -4.10 21.71
C ASP A 184 10.20 -4.39 23.20
N LYS A 185 10.38 -5.65 23.58
CA LYS A 185 10.08 -6.14 24.92
C LYS A 185 10.84 -5.39 26.02
N GLU A 186 12.12 -5.09 25.79
CA GLU A 186 12.98 -4.47 26.78
C GLU A 186 12.60 -3.02 27.04
N ASN A 187 12.37 -2.24 26.00
CA ASN A 187 11.97 -0.85 26.09
C ASN A 187 10.55 -0.72 26.66
N LEU A 188 9.62 -1.58 26.26
CA LEU A 188 8.27 -1.61 26.83
C LEU A 188 8.31 -1.99 28.32
N PHE A 189 9.16 -2.95 28.70
CA PHE A 189 9.38 -3.28 30.11
C PHE A 189 9.93 -2.10 30.90
N LYS A 190 10.91 -1.35 30.37
CA LYS A 190 11.42 -0.14 31.02
C LYS A 190 10.31 0.90 31.21
N LEU A 191 9.51 1.16 30.19
CA LEU A 191 8.39 2.09 30.25
C LEU A 191 7.32 1.63 31.27
N SER A 192 7.06 0.34 31.37
CA SER A 192 6.10 -0.26 32.30
C SER A 192 6.42 -0.02 33.79
N LYS A 193 7.65 0.39 34.10
CA LYS A 193 8.05 0.73 35.50
C LYS A 193 7.52 2.09 35.95
N THR A 194 7.27 3.00 35.04
CA THR A 194 6.91 4.39 35.30
C THR A 194 5.53 4.79 34.79
N ASP A 195 4.96 4.02 33.86
CA ASP A 195 3.67 4.31 33.26
C ASP A 195 2.68 3.15 33.48
N LYS A 196 1.51 3.47 34.06
CA LYS A 196 0.47 2.48 34.39
C LYS A 196 -0.15 1.83 33.16
N LEU A 197 -0.38 2.59 32.09
CA LEU A 197 -0.95 2.07 30.85
C LEU A 197 0.06 1.18 30.12
N ALA A 198 1.33 1.58 30.12
CA ALA A 198 2.40 0.75 29.61
C ALA A 198 2.56 -0.56 30.41
N LYS A 199 2.39 -0.51 31.73
CA LYS A 199 2.40 -1.71 32.58
C LYS A 199 1.28 -2.68 32.17
N LYS A 200 0.07 -2.16 32.08
CA LYS A 200 -1.11 -2.95 31.69
C LYS A 200 -0.96 -3.58 30.30
N TYR A 201 -0.45 -2.81 29.33
CA TYR A 201 -0.18 -3.28 27.99
C TYR A 201 0.94 -4.33 27.93
N TYR A 202 2.04 -4.11 28.68
CA TYR A 202 3.13 -5.08 28.77
C TYR A 202 2.64 -6.42 29.34
N ASP A 203 1.84 -6.39 30.41
CA ASP A 203 1.29 -7.60 31.03
C ASP A 203 0.39 -8.36 30.07
N LYS A 204 -0.45 -7.65 29.27
CA LYS A 204 -1.28 -8.27 28.24
C LYS A 204 -0.44 -8.88 27.12
N LEU A 205 0.57 -8.19 26.64
CA LEU A 205 1.47 -8.75 25.64
C LEU A 205 2.23 -9.97 26.18
N MET A 206 2.62 -9.98 27.46
CA MET A 206 3.24 -11.14 28.11
C MET A 206 2.29 -12.33 28.14
N GLU A 207 1.01 -12.12 28.50
CA GLU A 207 -0.04 -13.14 28.46
C GLU A 207 -0.16 -13.73 27.04
N LEU A 208 -0.37 -12.88 26.02
CA LEU A 208 -0.55 -13.33 24.64
C LEU A 208 0.69 -14.06 24.08
N ASN A 209 1.90 -13.56 24.37
CA ASN A 209 3.15 -14.16 23.90
C ASN A 209 3.56 -15.43 24.66
N THR A 210 2.90 -15.75 25.78
CA THR A 210 3.09 -16.99 26.53
C THR A 210 2.00 -18.03 26.24
N ASN A 211 0.86 -17.62 25.70
CA ASN A 211 -0.21 -18.52 25.29
C ASN A 211 0.22 -19.28 24.02
N GLN A 212 0.41 -20.60 24.15
CA GLN A 212 0.92 -21.44 23.07
C GLN A 212 -0.03 -21.49 21.87
N GLU A 213 -1.35 -21.58 22.09
CA GLU A 213 -2.34 -21.61 21.01
C GLU A 213 -2.36 -20.29 20.23
N PHE A 214 -2.32 -19.17 20.94
CA PHE A 214 -2.29 -17.85 20.32
C PHE A 214 -1.00 -17.62 19.51
N VAL A 215 0.15 -18.01 20.05
CA VAL A 215 1.43 -17.94 19.33
C VAL A 215 1.44 -18.86 18.11
N GLN A 216 0.84 -20.03 18.18
CA GLN A 216 0.70 -20.92 17.02
C GLN A 216 -0.16 -20.29 15.92
N LEU A 217 -1.26 -19.62 16.27
CA LEU A 217 -2.07 -18.90 15.29
C LEU A 217 -1.28 -17.80 14.58
N LEU A 218 -0.47 -17.02 15.33
CA LEU A 218 0.38 -15.99 14.76
C LEU A 218 1.47 -16.56 13.83
N SER A 219 2.03 -17.73 14.21
CA SER A 219 3.02 -18.42 13.38
C SER A 219 2.40 -18.92 12.07
N ASN A 220 1.20 -19.46 12.13
CA ASN A 220 0.46 -19.92 10.93
C ASN A 220 0.14 -18.75 9.99
N ASP A 221 -0.27 -17.58 10.54
CA ASP A 221 -0.50 -16.38 9.74
C ASP A 221 0.77 -15.94 9.02
N GLU A 222 1.94 -15.98 9.70
CA GLU A 222 3.22 -15.63 9.09
C GLU A 222 3.64 -16.62 7.99
N GLU A 223 3.44 -17.91 8.21
CA GLU A 223 3.71 -18.94 7.20
C GLU A 223 2.84 -18.72 5.95
N TYR A 224 1.56 -18.41 6.15
CA TYR A 224 0.64 -18.09 5.05
C TYR A 224 1.06 -16.80 4.31
N GLU A 225 1.45 -15.74 5.04
CA GLU A 225 1.96 -14.51 4.42
C GLU A 225 3.22 -14.78 3.59
N MET A 226 4.14 -15.61 4.08
CA MET A 226 5.35 -15.99 3.33
C MET A 226 5.02 -16.81 2.08
N TYR A 227 4.08 -17.75 2.20
CA TYR A 227 3.61 -18.52 1.05
C TYR A 227 3.02 -17.61 -0.04
N VAL A 228 2.08 -16.72 0.32
CA VAL A 228 1.47 -15.78 -0.63
C VAL A 228 2.53 -14.85 -1.27
N LYS A 229 3.52 -14.39 -0.52
CA LYS A 229 4.62 -13.57 -1.05
C LYS A 229 5.46 -14.35 -2.06
N SER A 230 5.71 -15.64 -1.81
CA SER A 230 6.44 -16.52 -2.73
C SER A 230 5.68 -16.71 -4.04
N GLU A 231 4.40 -17.05 -3.97
CA GLU A 231 3.51 -17.17 -5.14
C GLU A 231 3.47 -15.90 -6.00
N ILE A 232 3.33 -14.73 -5.35
CA ILE A 232 3.35 -13.44 -6.05
C ILE A 232 4.70 -13.17 -6.70
N SER A 233 5.80 -13.54 -6.05
CA SER A 233 7.16 -13.35 -6.60
C SER A 233 7.37 -14.24 -7.83
N GLU A 234 6.93 -15.49 -7.77
CA GLU A 234 7.00 -16.43 -8.89
C GLU A 234 6.18 -15.95 -10.08
N ALA A 235 4.93 -15.58 -9.85
CA ALA A 235 4.06 -15.04 -10.89
C ALA A 235 4.62 -13.76 -11.56
N ARG A 236 5.28 -12.89 -10.79
CA ARG A 236 5.96 -11.70 -11.32
C ARG A 236 7.17 -12.06 -12.18
N GLU A 237 7.97 -13.03 -11.76
CA GLU A 237 9.13 -13.46 -12.52
C GLU A 237 8.69 -14.12 -13.85
N ASP A 238 7.63 -14.90 -13.84
CA ASP A 238 7.10 -15.53 -15.05
C ASP A 238 6.50 -14.50 -16.03
N ALA A 239 5.72 -13.54 -15.53
CA ALA A 239 5.22 -12.42 -16.33
C ALA A 239 6.38 -11.57 -16.91
N ARG A 240 7.47 -11.39 -16.16
CA ARG A 240 8.67 -10.70 -16.65
C ARG A 240 9.34 -11.45 -17.78
N LYS A 241 9.50 -12.78 -17.64
CA LYS A 241 10.09 -13.64 -18.69
C LYS A 241 9.25 -13.62 -19.96
N GLU A 242 7.92 -13.71 -19.81
CA GLU A 242 6.99 -13.67 -20.93
C GLU A 242 7.03 -12.31 -21.65
N GLY A 243 6.99 -11.20 -20.92
CA GLY A 243 7.09 -9.86 -21.47
C GLY A 243 8.42 -9.58 -22.18
N VAL A 244 9.55 -10.12 -21.67
CA VAL A 244 10.86 -10.04 -22.36
C VAL A 244 10.83 -10.82 -23.67
N LYS A 245 10.27 -12.05 -23.68
CA LYS A 245 10.16 -12.87 -24.87
C LYS A 245 9.29 -12.20 -25.95
N GLU A 246 8.16 -11.64 -25.55
CA GLU A 246 7.28 -10.90 -26.44
C GLU A 246 7.96 -9.65 -27.01
N GLY A 247 8.64 -8.87 -26.14
CA GLY A 247 9.40 -7.69 -26.55
C GLY A 247 10.51 -7.99 -27.55
N ILE A 248 11.23 -9.11 -27.39
CA ILE A 248 12.25 -9.58 -28.36
C ILE A 248 11.58 -9.90 -29.70
N ASN A 249 10.48 -10.64 -29.70
CA ASN A 249 9.78 -11.02 -30.95
C ASN A 249 9.32 -9.78 -31.71
N ILE A 250 8.67 -8.83 -31.02
CA ILE A 250 8.23 -7.56 -31.64
C ILE A 250 9.43 -6.75 -32.14
N GLY A 251 10.54 -6.73 -31.41
CA GLY A 251 11.76 -6.05 -31.82
C GLY A 251 12.39 -6.64 -33.09
N VAL A 252 12.47 -7.96 -33.15
CA VAL A 252 12.98 -8.68 -34.32
C VAL A 252 12.10 -8.44 -35.58
N GLU A 253 10.78 -8.55 -35.42
CA GLU A 253 9.84 -8.33 -36.53
C GLU A 253 9.93 -6.88 -37.06
N ARG A 254 9.93 -5.89 -36.20
CA ARG A 254 10.10 -4.48 -36.57
C ARG A 254 11.45 -4.21 -37.24
N GLY A 255 12.52 -4.76 -36.67
CA GLY A 255 13.87 -4.63 -37.24
C GLY A 255 14.00 -5.25 -38.60
N LEU A 256 13.40 -6.42 -38.81
CA LEU A 256 13.37 -7.09 -40.13
C LEU A 256 12.60 -6.25 -41.15
N LEU A 257 11.42 -5.77 -40.81
CA LEU A 257 10.60 -4.93 -41.71
C LEU A 257 11.32 -3.63 -42.10
N GLN A 258 11.93 -2.96 -41.11
CA GLN A 258 12.73 -1.77 -41.37
C GLN A 258 13.96 -2.06 -42.24
N GLY A 259 14.66 -3.15 -41.99
CA GLY A 259 15.81 -3.57 -42.76
C GLY A 259 15.46 -3.86 -44.25
N ILE A 260 14.37 -4.61 -44.49
CA ILE A 260 13.86 -4.88 -45.86
C ILE A 260 13.48 -3.57 -46.54
N THR A 261 12.76 -2.69 -45.88
CA THR A 261 12.33 -1.40 -46.45
C THR A 261 13.52 -0.53 -46.81
N LYS A 262 14.50 -0.41 -45.92
CA LYS A 262 15.71 0.39 -46.10
C LYS A 262 16.58 -0.20 -47.22
N GLY A 263 16.85 -1.51 -47.19
CA GLY A 263 17.66 -2.19 -48.20
C GLY A 263 17.01 -2.14 -49.57
N SER A 264 15.68 -2.29 -49.71
CA SER A 264 14.95 -2.12 -50.96
C SER A 264 15.09 -0.69 -51.51
N LYS A 265 15.02 0.33 -50.63
CA LYS A 265 15.19 1.73 -51.03
C LYS A 265 16.62 2.01 -51.54
N GLU A 266 17.62 1.57 -50.77
CA GLU A 266 19.04 1.70 -51.14
C GLU A 266 19.37 1.02 -52.44
N SER A 267 18.91 -0.21 -52.66
CA SER A 267 19.10 -0.93 -53.94
C SER A 267 18.46 -0.20 -55.12
N LYS A 268 17.24 0.33 -54.98
CA LYS A 268 16.59 1.13 -56.03
C LYS A 268 17.37 2.40 -56.36
N GLN A 269 17.94 3.06 -55.33
CA GLN A 269 18.77 4.25 -55.53
C GLN A 269 20.10 3.94 -56.25
N GLU A 270 20.74 2.79 -55.94
CA GLU A 270 21.94 2.35 -56.60
C GLU A 270 21.66 2.04 -58.08
N ILE A 271 20.57 1.32 -58.37
CA ILE A 271 20.14 1.06 -59.74
C ILE A 271 19.87 2.39 -60.49
N ALA A 272 19.16 3.32 -59.89
CA ALA A 272 18.88 4.63 -60.46
C ALA A 272 20.16 5.41 -60.74
N LYS A 273 21.15 5.41 -59.84
CA LYS A 273 22.47 6.01 -60.04
C LYS A 273 23.24 5.39 -61.21
N ALA A 274 23.20 4.05 -61.35
CA ALA A 274 23.84 3.36 -62.46
C ALA A 274 23.19 3.76 -63.80
N MET A 275 21.86 3.78 -63.88
CA MET A 275 21.12 4.16 -65.08
C MET A 275 21.33 5.65 -65.46
N LEU A 276 21.47 6.55 -64.49
CA LEU A 276 21.81 7.94 -64.71
C LEU A 276 23.22 8.12 -65.31
N LYS A 277 24.20 7.31 -64.89
CA LYS A 277 25.55 7.29 -65.47
C LYS A 277 25.53 6.89 -66.93
N GLU A 278 24.67 5.98 -67.30
CA GLU A 278 24.47 5.53 -68.69
C GLU A 278 23.61 6.53 -69.51
N LYS A 279 23.26 7.70 -68.97
CA LYS A 279 22.46 8.73 -69.62
C LYS A 279 21.08 8.29 -70.07
N MET A 280 20.46 7.33 -69.39
CA MET A 280 19.11 6.86 -69.69
C MET A 280 18.05 7.95 -69.37
N ASP A 281 16.91 7.84 -70.06
CA ASP A 281 15.77 8.75 -69.84
C ASP A 281 15.22 8.66 -68.42
N ILE A 282 14.94 9.80 -67.79
CA ILE A 282 14.53 9.88 -66.37
C ILE A 282 13.17 9.21 -66.13
N ASN A 283 12.25 9.25 -67.13
CA ASN A 283 10.97 8.57 -67.00
C ASN A 283 11.12 7.04 -67.08
N LEU A 284 12.08 6.55 -67.84
CA LEU A 284 12.43 5.14 -67.89
C LEU A 284 13.03 4.68 -66.55
N ILE A 285 13.93 5.49 -65.97
CA ILE A 285 14.51 5.22 -64.64
C ILE A 285 13.41 5.16 -63.58
N ALA A 286 12.48 6.11 -63.54
CA ALA A 286 11.35 6.11 -62.64
C ALA A 286 10.46 4.88 -62.78
N LYS A 287 10.19 4.45 -64.03
CA LYS A 287 9.39 3.23 -64.33
C LYS A 287 10.05 1.96 -63.83
N VAL A 288 11.38 1.83 -63.98
CA VAL A 288 12.14 0.63 -63.58
C VAL A 288 12.34 0.58 -62.05
N THR A 289 12.75 1.68 -61.43
CA THR A 289 13.11 1.70 -60.00
C THR A 289 11.91 1.96 -59.08
N LYS A 290 10.81 2.47 -59.64
CA LYS A 290 9.63 2.96 -58.88
C LYS A 290 9.96 4.07 -57.90
N LEU A 291 11.04 4.83 -58.14
CA LEU A 291 11.35 6.06 -57.43
C LEU A 291 10.62 7.23 -58.14
N SER A 292 10.31 8.26 -57.36
CA SER A 292 9.75 9.48 -57.95
C SER A 292 10.83 10.24 -58.76
N ILE A 293 10.41 11.07 -59.75
CA ILE A 293 11.31 11.89 -60.56
C ILE A 293 12.14 12.80 -59.62
N GLU A 294 11.54 13.38 -58.62
CA GLU A 294 12.20 14.20 -57.63
C GLU A 294 13.30 13.46 -56.83
N GLU A 295 13.05 12.20 -56.46
CA GLU A 295 14.05 11.35 -55.80
C GLU A 295 15.22 11.02 -56.75
N ILE A 296 14.95 10.80 -58.02
CA ILE A 296 15.98 10.50 -59.04
C ILE A 296 16.82 11.75 -59.33
N GLU A 297 16.20 12.93 -59.41
CA GLU A 297 16.92 14.19 -59.60
C GLU A 297 17.89 14.51 -58.42
N LYS A 298 17.49 14.22 -57.18
CA LYS A 298 18.38 14.34 -56.01
C LYS A 298 19.56 13.36 -56.04
N LEU A 299 19.51 12.30 -56.81
CA LEU A 299 20.63 11.35 -56.98
C LEU A 299 21.59 11.76 -58.09
N ARG A 300 21.22 12.78 -58.93
CA ARG A 300 22.03 13.33 -60.03
C ARG A 300 23.08 14.32 -59.55
N SER A 301 22.88 14.92 -58.35
CA SER A 301 23.84 15.79 -57.69
C SER A 301 24.87 14.96 -56.92
#